data_8cb784ef775eab88db67aa6d739f6e59
#
_entry.id   8cb784ef775eab88db67aa6d739f6e59
#
_cell.length_a   1.000
_cell.length_b   1.000
_cell.length_c   1.000
_cell.angle_alpha   90.00
_cell.angle_beta   90.00
_cell.angle_gamma   90.00
#
_symmetry.space_group_name_H-M   'P 1'
#
loop_
_entity.id
_entity.type
_entity.pdbx_description
1 polymer ?
#
loop_
_entity_poly.entity_id
_entity_poly.type
_entity_poly.pdbx_seq_one_letter_code
_entity_poly.pdbx_strand_id
1 'polypeptide(L)'
;RDRRDKHMRTDNRQGEPIRRVVLSDYSRQARYLLQAAKDCRRSTAVLYRNNDSALPLMDLLEREGVPYACRQREGFFFTSPIVRDLTDVLTLAYRPDDRERFLRVCWKLDLKIKKALLTNLLSRQKPGQTVVDCLLSGTGLVPWQVGRVKAFGTHLSKLPQLSSFAALRRIVKYMGYGDYLGEERLDTGRLDVLLALAVQNPDPAGLLRRLGELRLLLSGRDTLS
;
A
#
# COMPACT_ATOMS: atom_id res chain seq x y z
N ARG A 1 15.31 9.01 -34.23
CA ARG A 1 16.01 9.72 -33.12
C ARG A 1 17.45 9.24 -33.14
N ASP A 2 18.35 10.10 -33.61
CA ASP A 2 19.79 9.83 -33.62
C ASP A 2 20.29 9.62 -32.19
N ARG A 3 20.75 8.41 -31.92
CA ARG A 3 21.38 8.04 -30.67
C ARG A 3 22.79 8.60 -30.71
N ARG A 4 23.06 9.72 -30.04
CA ARG A 4 24.41 10.23 -29.87
C ARG A 4 25.28 9.17 -29.19
N ASP A 5 26.34 8.78 -29.85
CA ASP A 5 27.35 7.88 -29.31
C ASP A 5 28.04 8.56 -28.11
N LYS A 6 27.70 8.14 -26.91
CA LYS A 6 28.28 8.66 -25.67
C LYS A 6 29.42 7.76 -25.24
N HIS A 7 30.62 8.15 -25.52
CA HIS A 7 31.81 7.53 -24.93
C HIS A 7 32.02 8.07 -23.52
N MET A 8 31.60 7.30 -22.53
CA MET A 8 31.88 7.59 -21.12
C MET A 8 33.32 7.20 -20.82
N ARG A 9 34.10 8.14 -20.33
CA ARG A 9 35.49 7.93 -19.87
C ARG A 9 35.55 8.10 -18.36
N THR A 10 36.44 7.38 -17.70
CA THR A 10 36.74 7.54 -16.28
C THR A 10 38.23 7.53 -16.07
N ASP A 11 38.72 8.41 -15.22
CA ASP A 11 40.13 8.44 -14.79
C ASP A 11 40.34 7.66 -13.50
N ASN A 12 39.23 7.08 -12.95
CA ASN A 12 39.30 6.26 -11.77
C ASN A 12 39.97 4.91 -12.06
N ARG A 13 40.70 4.38 -11.09
CA ARG A 13 41.24 3.03 -11.15
C ARG A 13 40.10 2.00 -11.33
N GLN A 14 40.42 0.89 -11.99
CA GLN A 14 39.48 -0.21 -12.14
C GLN A 14 39.00 -0.68 -10.77
N GLY A 15 37.69 -0.64 -10.56
CA GLY A 15 37.03 -1.11 -9.34
C GLY A 15 36.76 -2.62 -9.35
N GLU A 16 36.05 -3.08 -8.33
CA GLU A 16 35.58 -4.47 -8.29
C GLU A 16 34.57 -4.76 -9.41
N PRO A 17 34.48 -6.02 -9.87
CA PRO A 17 33.49 -6.40 -10.87
C PRO A 17 32.05 -6.12 -10.42
N ILE A 18 31.21 -5.67 -11.36
CA ILE A 18 29.79 -5.46 -11.10
C ILE A 18 29.12 -6.80 -10.82
N ARG A 19 28.48 -6.92 -9.65
CA ARG A 19 27.62 -8.06 -9.31
C ARG A 19 26.19 -7.79 -9.73
N ARG A 20 25.61 -8.71 -10.47
CA ARG A 20 24.17 -8.71 -10.79
C ARG A 20 23.45 -9.74 -9.93
N VAL A 21 22.49 -9.27 -9.11
CA VAL A 21 21.63 -10.12 -8.28
C VAL A 21 20.19 -9.92 -8.75
N VAL A 22 19.47 -11.01 -9.03
CA VAL A 22 18.07 -11.00 -9.44
C VAL A 22 17.22 -11.52 -8.28
N LEU A 23 16.27 -10.73 -7.84
CA LEU A 23 15.39 -11.03 -6.72
C LEU A 23 13.92 -10.90 -7.18
N SER A 24 13.04 -11.73 -6.62
CA SER A 24 11.67 -11.88 -7.12
C SER A 24 10.73 -10.72 -6.74
N ASP A 25 11.03 -10.00 -5.67
CA ASP A 25 10.13 -8.98 -5.13
C ASP A 25 10.87 -7.95 -4.26
N TYR A 26 10.20 -6.83 -3.98
CA TYR A 26 10.77 -5.74 -3.17
C TYR A 26 11.12 -6.15 -1.72
N SER A 27 10.39 -7.10 -1.13
CA SER A 27 10.68 -7.56 0.23
C SER A 27 12.02 -8.30 0.30
N ARG A 28 12.31 -9.17 -0.68
CA ARG A 28 13.61 -9.87 -0.78
C ARG A 28 14.72 -8.90 -1.11
N GLN A 29 14.47 -7.94 -2.00
CA GLN A 29 15.43 -6.90 -2.34
C GLN A 29 15.80 -6.06 -1.11
N ALA A 30 14.82 -5.62 -0.33
CA ALA A 30 15.05 -4.83 0.87
C ALA A 30 15.87 -5.61 1.92
N ARG A 31 15.58 -6.89 2.12
CA ARG A 31 16.36 -7.76 3.04
C ARG A 31 17.79 -7.99 2.58
N TYR A 32 18.01 -8.19 1.29
CA TYR A 32 19.35 -8.31 0.72
C TYR A 32 20.17 -7.03 0.94
N LEU A 33 19.57 -5.87 0.70
CA LEU A 33 20.21 -4.57 0.91
C LEU A 33 20.45 -4.27 2.40
N LEU A 34 19.52 -4.67 3.29
CA LEU A 34 19.72 -4.57 4.73
C LEU A 34 20.94 -5.38 5.18
N GLN A 35 21.08 -6.62 4.69
CA GLN A 35 22.24 -7.44 5.02
C GLN A 35 23.55 -6.79 4.51
N ALA A 36 23.55 -6.30 3.28
CA ALA A 36 24.68 -5.57 2.73
C ALA A 36 25.02 -4.31 3.55
N ALA A 37 24.00 -3.60 4.08
CA ALA A 37 24.20 -2.44 4.94
C ALA A 37 24.81 -2.81 6.30
N LYS A 38 24.41 -3.94 6.90
CA LYS A 38 24.99 -4.45 8.15
C LYS A 38 26.44 -4.89 8.01
N ASP A 39 26.78 -5.49 6.86
CA ASP A 39 28.12 -5.99 6.58
C ASP A 39 29.07 -4.88 6.11
N CYS A 40 28.54 -3.69 5.84
CA CYS A 40 29.28 -2.60 5.23
C CYS A 40 30.22 -1.90 6.26
N ARG A 41 31.51 -1.86 5.93
CA ARG A 41 32.54 -1.13 6.72
C ARG A 41 32.82 0.29 6.16
N ARG A 42 32.17 0.67 5.05
CA ARG A 42 32.39 1.94 4.35
C ARG A 42 31.05 2.61 4.04
N SER A 43 31.08 3.89 3.74
CA SER A 43 29.93 4.60 3.22
C SER A 43 29.40 3.92 1.95
N THR A 44 28.11 3.56 1.94
CA THR A 44 27.45 2.87 0.83
C THR A 44 26.24 3.67 0.37
N ALA A 45 26.08 3.85 -0.93
CA ALA A 45 24.93 4.49 -1.53
C ALA A 45 24.00 3.45 -2.19
N VAL A 46 22.71 3.56 -1.95
CA VAL A 46 21.68 2.78 -2.65
C VAL A 46 20.97 3.71 -3.63
N LEU A 47 21.05 3.38 -4.91
CA LEU A 47 20.38 4.12 -5.97
C LEU A 47 19.11 3.37 -6.40
N TYR A 48 18.02 4.09 -6.54
CA TYR A 48 16.72 3.54 -6.93
C TYR A 48 16.05 4.40 -7.99
N ARG A 49 15.23 3.78 -8.82
CA ARG A 49 14.55 4.46 -9.92
C ARG A 49 13.37 5.31 -9.45
N ASN A 50 12.58 4.78 -8.51
CA ASN A 50 11.38 5.41 -7.97
C ASN A 50 11.53 5.55 -6.46
N ASN A 51 11.27 6.73 -5.96
CA ASN A 51 11.38 7.06 -4.54
C ASN A 51 10.61 6.07 -3.65
N ASP A 52 9.41 5.69 -4.06
CA ASP A 52 8.56 4.78 -3.30
C ASP A 52 9.21 3.40 -3.07
N SER A 53 10.07 2.93 -3.99
CA SER A 53 10.75 1.63 -3.89
C SER A 53 11.80 1.56 -2.78
N ALA A 54 12.23 2.68 -2.22
CA ALA A 54 13.13 2.72 -1.07
C ALA A 54 12.42 2.43 0.26
N LEU A 55 11.10 2.61 0.35
CA LEU A 55 10.34 2.51 1.59
C LEU A 55 10.48 1.15 2.32
N PRO A 56 10.44 -0.01 1.64
CA PRO A 56 10.64 -1.29 2.31
C PRO A 56 12.03 -1.44 2.93
N LEU A 57 13.06 -0.88 2.31
CA LEU A 57 14.41 -0.85 2.87
C LEU A 57 14.48 0.09 4.06
N MET A 58 13.94 1.29 3.95
CA MET A 58 13.91 2.27 5.05
C MET A 58 13.19 1.71 6.27
N ASP A 59 12.06 1.03 6.10
CA ASP A 59 11.35 0.35 7.19
C ASP A 59 12.24 -0.67 7.90
N LEU A 60 13.00 -1.47 7.17
CA LEU A 60 13.92 -2.45 7.75
C LEU A 60 15.11 -1.78 8.45
N LEU A 61 15.72 -0.76 7.85
CA LEU A 61 16.85 -0.04 8.46
C LEU A 61 16.43 0.60 9.78
N GLU A 62 15.24 1.21 9.84
CA GLU A 62 14.68 1.78 11.09
C GLU A 62 14.49 0.71 12.17
N ARG A 63 13.89 -0.44 11.82
CA ARG A 63 13.63 -1.53 12.77
C ARG A 63 14.89 -2.15 13.33
N GLU A 64 15.95 -2.20 12.51
CA GLU A 64 17.23 -2.80 12.88
C GLU A 64 18.21 -1.79 13.46
N GLY A 65 17.82 -0.52 13.60
CA GLY A 65 18.66 0.54 14.13
C GLY A 65 19.90 0.84 13.25
N VAL A 66 19.84 0.51 11.96
CA VAL A 66 20.94 0.80 11.02
C VAL A 66 20.84 2.26 10.56
N PRO A 67 21.85 3.10 10.84
CA PRO A 67 21.80 4.50 10.45
C PRO A 67 21.84 4.67 8.94
N TYR A 68 20.97 5.56 8.41
CA TYR A 68 20.93 5.89 7.00
C TYR A 68 20.51 7.36 6.80
N ALA A 69 20.84 7.91 5.64
CA ALA A 69 20.36 9.19 5.18
C ALA A 69 19.55 9.00 3.89
N CYS A 70 18.40 9.67 3.77
CA CYS A 70 17.58 9.67 2.59
C CYS A 70 17.29 11.11 2.16
N ARG A 71 17.52 11.41 0.87
CA ARG A 71 17.25 12.74 0.30
C ARG A 71 15.78 12.95 -0.08
N GLN A 72 14.96 11.91 0.04
CA GLN A 72 13.56 11.96 -0.34
C GLN A 72 12.77 12.79 0.66
N ARG A 73 12.07 13.82 0.18
CA ARG A 73 11.23 14.72 0.99
C ARG A 73 9.74 14.54 0.75
N GLU A 74 9.34 13.79 -0.29
CA GLU A 74 7.96 13.76 -0.74
C GLU A 74 7.30 12.41 -0.49
N GLY A 75 6.25 12.44 0.33
CA GLY A 75 5.44 11.28 0.67
C GLY A 75 4.35 10.93 -0.36
N PHE A 76 4.61 11.06 -1.66
CA PHE A 76 3.62 10.74 -2.71
C PHE A 76 3.06 9.33 -2.62
N PHE A 77 3.83 8.40 -2.07
CA PHE A 77 3.35 7.05 -1.80
C PHE A 77 2.08 7.07 -0.94
N PHE A 78 2.12 7.78 0.20
CA PHE A 78 1.02 7.81 1.17
C PHE A 78 -0.21 8.58 0.68
N THR A 79 -0.05 9.45 -0.31
CA THR A 79 -1.15 10.20 -0.93
C THR A 79 -1.69 9.55 -2.19
N SER A 80 -1.03 8.48 -2.67
CA SER A 80 -1.47 7.80 -3.89
C SER A 80 -2.85 7.16 -3.70
N PRO A 81 -3.71 7.19 -4.72
CA PRO A 81 -5.04 6.59 -4.64
C PRO A 81 -5.01 5.12 -4.20
N ILE A 82 -4.11 4.31 -4.77
CA ILE A 82 -4.00 2.88 -4.46
C ILE A 82 -3.71 2.64 -2.98
N VAL A 83 -2.73 3.35 -2.42
CA VAL A 83 -2.36 3.18 -1.00
C VAL A 83 -3.49 3.67 -0.10
N ARG A 84 -4.10 4.82 -0.41
CA ARG A 84 -5.22 5.37 0.36
C ARG A 84 -6.44 4.43 0.33
N ASP A 85 -6.81 3.93 -0.83
CA ASP A 85 -7.95 3.03 -0.99
C ASP A 85 -7.77 1.74 -0.16
N LEU A 86 -6.61 1.11 -0.29
CA LEU A 86 -6.31 -0.13 0.42
C LEU A 86 -6.22 0.07 1.94
N THR A 87 -5.64 1.19 2.40
CA THR A 87 -5.63 1.55 3.82
C THR A 87 -7.01 1.94 4.32
N ASP A 88 -7.86 2.56 3.50
CA ASP A 88 -9.24 2.86 3.83
C ASP A 88 -10.06 1.56 4.01
N VAL A 89 -9.90 0.57 3.13
CA VAL A 89 -10.58 -0.74 3.29
C VAL A 89 -10.07 -1.49 4.53
N LEU A 90 -8.75 -1.50 4.77
CA LEU A 90 -8.19 -2.10 5.99
C LEU A 90 -8.72 -1.41 7.26
N THR A 91 -8.77 -0.07 7.26
CA THR A 91 -9.28 0.68 8.41
C THR A 91 -10.78 0.43 8.62
N LEU A 92 -11.55 0.32 7.53
CA LEU A 92 -12.98 0.00 7.59
C LEU A 92 -13.25 -1.35 8.25
N ALA A 93 -12.32 -2.31 8.15
CA ALA A 93 -12.44 -3.60 8.84
C ALA A 93 -12.40 -3.47 10.38
N TYR A 94 -11.79 -2.42 10.91
CA TYR A 94 -11.75 -2.10 12.34
C TYR A 94 -12.81 -1.05 12.75
N ARG A 95 -13.31 -0.28 11.78
CA ARG A 95 -14.34 0.75 11.97
C ARG A 95 -15.45 0.57 10.92
N PRO A 96 -16.24 -0.50 11.03
CA PRO A 96 -17.23 -0.88 10.01
C PRO A 96 -18.41 0.10 9.92
N ASP A 97 -18.51 1.06 10.84
CA ASP A 97 -19.47 2.14 10.89
C ASP A 97 -19.00 3.42 10.17
N ASP A 98 -17.74 3.49 9.71
CA ASP A 98 -17.16 4.68 9.05
C ASP A 98 -17.72 4.86 7.62
N ARG A 99 -18.85 5.54 7.54
CA ARG A 99 -19.55 5.85 6.28
C ARG A 99 -18.71 6.65 5.31
N GLU A 100 -17.98 7.65 5.81
CA GLU A 100 -17.20 8.54 4.94
C GLU A 100 -16.07 7.77 4.26
N ARG A 101 -15.38 6.92 5.02
CA ARG A 101 -14.34 6.06 4.51
C ARG A 101 -14.88 5.05 3.48
N PHE A 102 -16.00 4.42 3.78
CA PHE A 102 -16.64 3.53 2.84
C PHE A 102 -17.01 4.24 1.52
N LEU A 103 -17.59 5.44 1.59
CA LEU A 103 -17.94 6.22 0.40
C LEU A 103 -16.75 6.59 -0.48
N ARG A 104 -15.52 6.67 0.06
CA ARG A 104 -14.33 6.92 -0.77
C ARG A 104 -13.93 5.73 -1.62
N VAL A 105 -14.23 4.49 -1.17
CA VAL A 105 -13.73 3.26 -1.82
C VAL A 105 -14.80 2.41 -2.48
N CYS A 106 -16.07 2.55 -2.12
CA CYS A 106 -17.15 1.64 -2.54
C CYS A 106 -17.32 1.51 -4.05
N TRP A 107 -16.98 2.54 -4.83
CA TRP A 107 -17.05 2.54 -6.31
C TRP A 107 -16.00 1.64 -6.96
N LYS A 108 -14.92 1.37 -6.25
CA LYS A 108 -13.75 0.60 -6.66
C LYS A 108 -13.84 -0.86 -6.20
N LEU A 109 -14.93 -1.18 -5.51
CA LEU A 109 -15.24 -2.51 -5.00
C LEU A 109 -16.43 -3.10 -5.77
N ASP A 110 -16.51 -4.42 -5.81
CA ASP A 110 -17.51 -5.11 -6.63
C ASP A 110 -18.93 -5.10 -6.02
N LEU A 111 -19.43 -3.92 -5.64
CA LEU A 111 -20.78 -3.76 -5.10
C LEU A 111 -21.83 -3.53 -6.18
N LYS A 112 -21.45 -2.86 -7.28
CA LYS A 112 -22.31 -2.54 -8.43
C LYS A 112 -23.64 -1.89 -8.03
N ILE A 113 -23.62 -1.01 -7.02
CA ILE A 113 -24.78 -0.23 -6.55
C ILE A 113 -24.68 1.19 -7.13
N LYS A 114 -25.76 1.73 -7.67
CA LYS A 114 -25.79 3.10 -8.18
C LYS A 114 -25.53 4.11 -7.06
N LYS A 115 -24.73 5.15 -7.36
CA LYS A 115 -24.31 6.18 -6.40
C LYS A 115 -25.49 6.78 -5.61
N ALA A 116 -26.54 7.20 -6.33
CA ALA A 116 -27.71 7.81 -5.72
C ALA A 116 -28.39 6.90 -4.68
N LEU A 117 -28.56 5.60 -5.01
CA LEU A 117 -29.13 4.63 -4.11
C LEU A 117 -28.23 4.41 -2.88
N LEU A 118 -26.93 4.23 -3.10
CA LEU A 118 -25.98 4.00 -2.01
C LEU A 118 -25.91 5.19 -1.05
N THR A 119 -25.84 6.43 -1.58
CA THR A 119 -25.85 7.64 -0.76
C THR A 119 -27.16 7.78 0.03
N ASN A 120 -28.31 7.49 -0.60
CA ASN A 120 -29.61 7.52 0.07
C ASN A 120 -29.69 6.48 1.20
N LEU A 121 -29.23 5.25 0.98
CA LEU A 121 -29.23 4.20 2.01
C LEU A 121 -28.35 4.63 3.20
N LEU A 122 -27.13 5.07 2.92
CA LEU A 122 -26.17 5.43 3.96
C LEU A 122 -26.54 6.75 4.69
N SER A 123 -27.37 7.64 4.10
CA SER A 123 -27.85 8.82 4.82
C SER A 123 -28.73 8.49 6.03
N ARG A 124 -29.27 7.26 6.07
CA ARG A 124 -30.13 6.75 7.15
C ARG A 124 -29.37 5.87 8.16
N GLN A 125 -28.04 5.79 8.05
CA GLN A 125 -27.21 5.01 8.96
C GLN A 125 -27.34 5.53 10.39
N LYS A 126 -27.64 4.63 11.33
CA LYS A 126 -27.75 4.93 12.76
C LYS A 126 -26.36 4.92 13.43
N PRO A 127 -26.19 5.65 14.54
CA PRO A 127 -24.98 5.57 15.34
C PRO A 127 -24.65 4.11 15.72
N GLY A 128 -23.40 3.68 15.52
CA GLY A 128 -22.94 2.31 15.79
C GLY A 128 -23.40 1.24 14.80
N GLN A 129 -24.24 1.58 13.82
CA GLN A 129 -24.63 0.64 12.77
C GLN A 129 -23.51 0.52 11.74
N THR A 130 -23.14 -0.72 11.36
CA THR A 130 -22.16 -0.92 10.31
C THR A 130 -22.69 -0.48 8.93
N VAL A 131 -21.80 -0.11 8.02
CA VAL A 131 -22.20 0.23 6.63
C VAL A 131 -22.89 -0.94 5.95
N VAL A 132 -22.49 -2.18 6.24
CA VAL A 132 -23.09 -3.41 5.70
C VAL A 132 -24.52 -3.58 6.21
N ASP A 133 -24.74 -3.48 7.52
CA ASP A 133 -26.07 -3.59 8.12
C ASP A 133 -27.00 -2.48 7.65
N CYS A 134 -26.48 -1.28 7.50
CA CYS A 134 -27.22 -0.14 6.96
C CYS A 134 -27.71 -0.43 5.53
N LEU A 135 -26.82 -0.94 4.66
CA LEU A 135 -27.18 -1.28 3.29
C LEU A 135 -28.19 -2.43 3.23
N LEU A 136 -28.03 -3.45 4.08
CA LEU A 136 -28.91 -4.63 4.09
C LEU A 136 -30.31 -4.35 4.72
N SER A 137 -30.40 -3.39 5.62
CA SER A 137 -31.67 -2.97 6.23
C SER A 137 -32.49 -2.02 5.35
N GLY A 138 -31.87 -1.45 4.33
CA GLY A 138 -32.52 -0.51 3.42
C GLY A 138 -33.31 -1.18 2.29
N THR A 139 -34.14 -0.42 1.62
CA THR A 139 -34.95 -0.87 0.47
C THR A 139 -34.33 -0.41 -0.84
N GLY A 140 -34.58 -1.17 -1.92
CA GLY A 140 -34.16 -0.80 -3.30
C GLY A 140 -32.96 -1.57 -3.83
N LEU A 141 -32.30 -2.41 -3.02
CA LEU A 141 -31.29 -3.36 -3.51
C LEU A 141 -32.00 -4.57 -4.14
N VAL A 142 -31.54 -4.98 -5.30
CA VAL A 142 -31.99 -6.21 -5.94
C VAL A 142 -31.26 -7.44 -5.35
N PRO A 143 -31.82 -8.66 -5.42
CA PRO A 143 -31.28 -9.85 -4.73
C PRO A 143 -29.79 -10.11 -4.96
N TRP A 144 -29.29 -9.93 -6.19
CA TRP A 144 -27.86 -10.12 -6.47
C TRP A 144 -26.97 -9.05 -5.84
N GLN A 145 -27.45 -7.79 -5.68
CA GLN A 145 -26.73 -6.74 -4.95
C GLN A 145 -26.67 -7.05 -3.45
N VAL A 146 -27.76 -7.53 -2.87
CA VAL A 146 -27.78 -8.02 -1.49
C VAL A 146 -26.72 -9.11 -1.30
N GLY A 147 -26.61 -10.06 -2.25
CA GLY A 147 -25.56 -11.06 -2.24
C GLY A 147 -24.15 -10.47 -2.22
N ARG A 148 -23.88 -9.46 -3.07
CA ARG A 148 -22.59 -8.75 -3.11
C ARG A 148 -22.28 -8.00 -1.82
N VAL A 149 -23.26 -7.31 -1.23
CA VAL A 149 -23.08 -6.61 0.06
C VAL A 149 -22.77 -7.62 1.18
N LYS A 150 -23.46 -8.76 1.24
CA LYS A 150 -23.14 -9.83 2.19
C LYS A 150 -21.75 -10.40 1.99
N ALA A 151 -21.35 -10.66 0.76
CA ALA A 151 -20.01 -11.14 0.42
C ALA A 151 -18.93 -10.12 0.84
N PHE A 152 -19.15 -8.83 0.54
CA PHE A 152 -18.28 -7.75 0.99
C PHE A 152 -18.15 -7.73 2.52
N GLY A 153 -19.26 -7.79 3.27
CA GLY A 153 -19.25 -7.86 4.73
C GLY A 153 -18.46 -9.07 5.27
N THR A 154 -18.64 -10.24 4.63
CA THR A 154 -17.89 -11.46 4.98
C THR A 154 -16.39 -11.30 4.70
N HIS A 155 -15.99 -10.66 3.59
CA HIS A 155 -14.59 -10.41 3.33
C HIS A 155 -14.02 -9.38 4.30
N LEU A 156 -14.74 -8.28 4.56
CA LEU A 156 -14.32 -7.21 5.44
C LEU A 156 -14.06 -7.72 6.88
N SER A 157 -14.98 -8.50 7.44
CA SER A 157 -14.87 -9.05 8.80
C SER A 157 -13.70 -10.01 8.99
N LYS A 158 -13.20 -10.62 7.92
CA LYS A 158 -12.05 -11.52 7.96
C LYS A 158 -10.70 -10.80 7.89
N LEU A 159 -10.65 -9.55 7.41
CA LEU A 159 -9.37 -8.84 7.21
C LEU A 159 -8.54 -8.72 8.51
N PRO A 160 -9.12 -8.41 9.69
CA PRO A 160 -8.34 -8.29 10.93
C PRO A 160 -7.68 -9.60 11.39
N GLN A 161 -8.19 -10.75 10.93
CA GLN A 161 -7.71 -12.08 11.33
C GLN A 161 -6.60 -12.60 10.40
N LEU A 162 -6.31 -11.91 9.31
CA LEU A 162 -5.31 -12.30 8.32
C LEU A 162 -3.98 -11.59 8.58
N SER A 163 -2.90 -12.13 8.01
CA SER A 163 -1.68 -11.35 7.88
C SER A 163 -1.92 -10.14 6.97
N SER A 164 -1.18 -9.05 7.18
CA SER A 164 -1.29 -7.83 6.35
C SER A 164 -1.21 -8.12 4.86
N PHE A 165 -0.27 -8.98 4.47
CA PHE A 165 -0.11 -9.40 3.08
C PHE A 165 -1.36 -10.14 2.56
N ALA A 166 -1.88 -11.10 3.33
CA ALA A 166 -3.07 -11.84 2.95
C ALA A 166 -4.32 -10.96 2.91
N ALA A 167 -4.45 -9.99 3.83
CA ALA A 167 -5.54 -9.02 3.85
C ALA A 167 -5.54 -8.13 2.60
N LEU A 168 -4.40 -7.54 2.23
CA LEU A 168 -4.28 -6.75 1.01
C LEU A 168 -4.56 -7.59 -0.25
N ARG A 169 -4.02 -8.81 -0.33
CA ARG A 169 -4.31 -9.74 -1.43
C ARG A 169 -5.79 -10.10 -1.51
N ARG A 170 -6.46 -10.23 -0.36
CA ARG A 170 -7.92 -10.49 -0.31
C ARG A 170 -8.70 -9.32 -0.88
N ILE A 171 -8.36 -8.07 -0.52
CA ILE A 171 -9.01 -6.87 -1.06
C ILE A 171 -8.86 -6.83 -2.57
N VAL A 172 -7.64 -7.01 -3.07
CA VAL A 172 -7.35 -6.95 -4.50
C VAL A 172 -8.07 -8.08 -5.26
N LYS A 173 -7.99 -9.33 -4.76
CA LYS A 173 -8.44 -10.51 -5.51
C LYS A 173 -9.95 -10.80 -5.39
N TYR A 174 -10.55 -10.50 -4.22
CA TYR A 174 -11.91 -11.00 -3.90
C TYR A 174 -12.92 -9.89 -3.58
N MET A 175 -12.50 -8.63 -3.51
CA MET A 175 -13.41 -7.52 -3.23
C MET A 175 -13.57 -6.57 -4.44
N GLY A 176 -13.06 -6.97 -5.63
CA GLY A 176 -13.21 -6.25 -6.89
C GLY A 176 -12.17 -5.17 -7.15
N TYR A 177 -11.25 -4.90 -6.20
CA TYR A 177 -10.27 -3.83 -6.38
C TYR A 177 -9.27 -4.12 -7.51
N GLY A 178 -8.95 -5.39 -7.76
CA GLY A 178 -8.08 -5.81 -8.86
C GLY A 178 -8.69 -5.54 -10.23
N ASP A 179 -10.00 -5.76 -10.37
CA ASP A 179 -10.73 -5.46 -11.61
C ASP A 179 -10.71 -3.95 -11.88
N TYR A 180 -10.95 -3.13 -10.85
CA TYR A 180 -10.84 -1.68 -10.93
C TYR A 180 -9.43 -1.23 -11.38
N LEU A 181 -8.36 -1.80 -10.81
CA LEU A 181 -6.98 -1.48 -11.23
C LEU A 181 -6.74 -1.80 -12.71
N GLY A 182 -7.28 -2.93 -13.20
CA GLY A 182 -7.17 -3.36 -14.58
C GLY A 182 -7.99 -2.49 -15.55
N GLU A 183 -9.23 -2.17 -15.19
CA GLU A 183 -10.13 -1.31 -15.98
C GLU A 183 -9.53 0.10 -16.15
N GLU A 184 -9.00 0.68 -15.09
CA GLU A 184 -8.38 2.02 -15.09
C GLU A 184 -6.91 2.03 -15.56
N ARG A 185 -6.33 0.86 -15.88
CA ARG A 185 -4.92 0.71 -16.30
C ARG A 185 -3.92 1.41 -15.38
N LEU A 186 -4.15 1.31 -14.08
CA LEU A 186 -3.33 1.98 -13.08
C LEU A 186 -1.96 1.29 -12.91
N ASP A 187 -0.93 2.11 -12.70
CA ASP A 187 0.40 1.60 -12.34
C ASP A 187 0.37 0.93 -10.96
N THR A 188 0.62 -0.37 -10.92
CA THR A 188 0.60 -1.19 -9.71
C THR A 188 1.90 -1.15 -8.90
N GLY A 189 2.92 -0.42 -9.32
CA GLY A 189 4.21 -0.36 -8.63
C GLY A 189 4.09 0.02 -7.14
N ARG A 190 3.15 0.90 -6.80
CA ARG A 190 2.87 1.26 -5.40
C ARG A 190 2.15 0.16 -4.62
N LEU A 191 1.37 -0.66 -5.28
CA LEU A 191 0.79 -1.86 -4.67
C LEU A 191 1.90 -2.84 -4.28
N ASP A 192 2.89 -3.05 -5.16
CA ASP A 192 4.01 -3.96 -4.87
C ASP A 192 4.84 -3.47 -3.68
N VAL A 193 5.08 -2.17 -3.57
CA VAL A 193 5.74 -1.55 -2.40
C VAL A 193 4.90 -1.76 -1.13
N LEU A 194 3.58 -1.53 -1.20
CA LEU A 194 2.69 -1.75 -0.06
C LEU A 194 2.65 -3.22 0.38
N LEU A 195 2.66 -4.15 -0.57
CA LEU A 195 2.74 -5.58 -0.29
C LEU A 195 4.08 -5.96 0.37
N ALA A 196 5.19 -5.34 -0.05
CA ALA A 196 6.49 -5.56 0.58
C ALA A 196 6.51 -5.07 2.03
N LEU A 197 5.94 -3.90 2.32
CA LEU A 197 5.75 -3.39 3.68
C LEU A 197 4.82 -4.31 4.49
N ALA A 198 3.79 -4.86 3.88
CA ALA A 198 2.86 -5.78 4.52
C ALA A 198 3.52 -7.11 4.95
N VAL A 199 4.51 -7.59 4.19
CA VAL A 199 5.31 -8.77 4.59
C VAL A 199 6.09 -8.53 5.88
N GLN A 200 6.49 -7.29 6.13
CA GLN A 200 7.26 -6.89 7.32
C GLN A 200 6.37 -6.59 8.54
N ASN A 201 5.06 -6.50 8.34
CA ASN A 201 4.05 -6.18 9.35
C ASN A 201 3.03 -7.33 9.44
N PRO A 202 3.08 -8.16 10.48
CA PRO A 202 2.31 -9.42 10.51
C PRO A 202 0.80 -9.22 10.54
N ASP A 203 0.30 -8.13 11.14
CA ASP A 203 -1.12 -7.84 11.25
C ASP A 203 -1.52 -6.50 10.61
N PRO A 204 -2.75 -6.37 10.07
CA PRO A 204 -3.18 -5.15 9.37
C PRO A 204 -3.20 -3.89 10.24
N ALA A 205 -3.48 -3.99 11.54
CA ALA A 205 -3.46 -2.84 12.44
C ALA A 205 -2.02 -2.34 12.64
N GLY A 206 -1.06 -3.26 12.80
CA GLY A 206 0.37 -2.96 12.84
C GLY A 206 0.84 -2.30 11.54
N LEU A 207 0.40 -2.80 10.38
CA LEU A 207 0.71 -2.17 9.09
C LEU A 207 0.18 -0.74 9.03
N LEU A 208 -1.09 -0.51 9.39
CA LEU A 208 -1.69 0.83 9.37
C LEU A 208 -0.95 1.82 10.27
N ARG A 209 -0.58 1.38 11.49
CA ARG A 209 0.22 2.18 12.42
C ARG A 209 1.60 2.49 11.81
N ARG A 210 2.28 1.47 11.28
CA ARG A 210 3.61 1.63 10.70
C ARG A 210 3.64 2.57 9.49
N LEU A 211 2.63 2.51 8.63
CA LEU A 211 2.48 3.46 7.53
C LEU A 211 2.35 4.91 8.04
N GLY A 212 1.63 5.13 9.14
CA GLY A 212 1.55 6.43 9.80
C GLY A 212 2.91 6.91 10.32
N GLU A 213 3.67 6.04 11.00
CA GLU A 213 5.01 6.33 11.50
C GLU A 213 5.99 6.69 10.36
N LEU A 214 6.02 5.87 9.29
CA LEU A 214 6.87 6.12 8.13
C LEU A 214 6.53 7.44 7.45
N ARG A 215 5.25 7.79 7.37
CA ARG A 215 4.82 9.09 6.84
C ARG A 215 5.36 10.25 7.68
N LEU A 216 5.28 10.15 9.01
CA LEU A 216 5.81 11.17 9.92
C LEU A 216 7.34 11.27 9.84
N LEU A 217 8.04 10.14 9.77
CA LEU A 217 9.50 10.10 9.61
C LEU A 217 9.96 10.82 8.34
N LEU A 218 9.24 10.65 7.24
CA LEU A 218 9.57 11.33 5.98
C LEU A 218 9.26 12.82 6.03
N SER A 219 8.18 13.23 6.71
CA SER A 219 7.82 14.65 6.85
C SER A 219 8.66 15.40 7.88
N GLY A 220 9.21 14.71 8.89
CA GLY A 220 9.95 15.33 9.99
C GLY A 220 11.48 15.41 9.79
N ARG A 221 12.03 14.79 8.74
CA ARG A 221 13.50 14.82 8.48
C ARG A 221 14.03 16.11 7.83
N ASP A 222 13.24 17.17 7.80
CA ASP A 222 13.69 18.51 7.36
C ASP A 222 14.66 19.20 8.34
N THR A 223 15.05 18.57 9.47
CA THR A 223 15.82 19.20 10.55
C THR A 223 17.27 18.73 10.67
N LEU A 224 17.79 17.95 9.71
CA LEU A 224 19.22 17.64 9.67
C LEU A 224 19.85 18.32 8.45
N SER A 225 20.10 19.61 8.59
CA SER A 225 21.05 20.39 7.80
C SER A 225 22.47 20.18 8.29
#